data_08b62666e6ce5ea1dfdc85819af4f075
#
_entry.id   08b62666e6ce5ea1dfdc85819af4f075
#
_cell.length_a   1.000
_cell.length_b   1.000
_cell.length_c   1.000
_cell.angle_alpha   90.00
_cell.angle_beta   90.00
_cell.angle_gamma   90.00
#
_symmetry.space_group_name_H-M   'P 1'
#
loop_
_entity.id
_entity.type
_entity.pdbx_description
1 polymer ?
#
loop_
_entity_poly.entity_id
_entity_poly.type
_entity_poly.pdbx_seq_one_letter_code
_entity_poly.pdbx_strand_id
1 'polypeptide(L)'
;MTAAGHDEEFPYEKRLEGLLEELRGHSRIQVDETRLGPIEMPFDNFGEVFKDLVKWYDLPFGEPIREKFFRYAEVEASWRSADPQSELVGEFSLSHVFRSVVENHVSDTWEGKDDEERELYGELRIFDDTPRTGSGRMAALRATRGTTDPEIWFFDMRQGALEMDLDYPAYLDTLLLTKGTIGWQYLFCDAGFGDVGFTPLAKGLQEMVEVIPRLFPQYDYAELASRLRERM
;
A
#
# COMPACT_ATOMS: atom_id res chain seq x y z
N MET A 1 -41.99 -2.39 -3.30
CA MET A 1 -41.18 -2.04 -2.14
C MET A 1 -39.80 -1.73 -2.67
N THR A 2 -39.53 -0.45 -2.87
CA THR A 2 -38.22 0.06 -3.32
C THR A 2 -37.27 -0.01 -2.15
N ALA A 3 -36.22 -0.84 -2.27
CA ALA A 3 -35.09 -0.80 -1.34
C ALA A 3 -34.47 0.60 -1.45
N ALA A 4 -34.60 1.40 -0.41
CA ALA A 4 -33.80 2.59 -0.22
C ALA A 4 -32.36 2.10 -0.02
N GLY A 5 -31.56 2.16 -1.07
CA GLY A 5 -30.12 2.07 -0.93
C GLY A 5 -29.69 3.26 -0.07
N HIS A 6 -29.29 3.00 1.16
CA HIS A 6 -28.46 3.95 1.87
C HIS A 6 -27.19 4.08 1.02
N ASP A 7 -26.96 5.27 0.44
CA ASP A 7 -25.63 5.68 -0.02
C ASP A 7 -24.74 5.75 1.22
N GLU A 8 -24.20 4.60 1.59
CA GLU A 8 -23.21 4.50 2.64
C GLU A 8 -21.97 5.23 2.13
N GLU A 9 -21.63 6.32 2.77
CA GLU A 9 -20.53 7.17 2.33
C GLU A 9 -19.22 6.53 2.80
N PHE A 10 -18.35 6.14 1.85
CA PHE A 10 -17.03 5.61 2.15
C PHE A 10 -15.96 6.70 2.00
N PRO A 11 -15.60 7.40 3.10
CA PRO A 11 -14.71 8.57 3.02
C PRO A 11 -13.34 8.24 2.46
N TYR A 12 -12.85 7.02 2.71
CA TYR A 12 -11.54 6.61 2.21
C TYR A 12 -11.55 6.35 0.70
N GLU A 13 -12.61 5.79 0.15
CA GLU A 13 -12.82 5.63 -1.30
C GLU A 13 -12.67 6.97 -2.03
N LYS A 14 -13.33 8.03 -1.52
CA LYS A 14 -13.19 9.39 -2.07
C LYS A 14 -11.76 9.94 -1.99
N ARG A 15 -11.01 9.58 -0.95
CA ARG A 15 -9.61 9.99 -0.85
C ARG A 15 -8.73 9.31 -1.90
N LEU A 16 -9.00 8.05 -2.22
CA LEU A 16 -8.31 7.32 -3.31
C LEU A 16 -8.64 7.92 -4.68
N GLU A 17 -9.91 8.23 -4.93
CA GLU A 17 -10.32 8.93 -6.15
C GLU A 17 -9.62 10.30 -6.27
N GLY A 18 -9.61 11.07 -5.19
CA GLY A 18 -8.92 12.36 -5.11
C GLY A 18 -7.42 12.25 -5.36
N LEU A 19 -6.76 11.20 -4.87
CA LEU A 19 -5.35 10.93 -5.17
C LEU A 19 -5.11 10.77 -6.67
N LEU A 20 -5.95 9.96 -7.35
CA LEU A 20 -5.80 9.75 -8.79
C LEU A 20 -6.08 11.02 -9.59
N GLU A 21 -7.05 11.84 -9.17
CA GLU A 21 -7.34 13.13 -9.78
C GLU A 21 -6.19 14.13 -9.58
N GLU A 22 -5.62 14.18 -8.38
CA GLU A 22 -4.47 15.03 -8.06
C GLU A 22 -3.24 14.67 -8.91
N LEU A 23 -2.95 13.39 -9.09
CA LEU A 23 -1.87 12.93 -9.95
C LEU A 23 -2.12 13.31 -11.42
N ARG A 24 -3.33 13.05 -11.94
CA ARG A 24 -3.71 13.37 -13.33
C ARG A 24 -3.70 14.88 -13.63
N GLY A 25 -4.10 15.68 -12.65
CA GLY A 25 -4.19 17.15 -12.78
C GLY A 25 -2.85 17.87 -12.63
N HIS A 26 -1.80 17.20 -12.17
CA HIS A 26 -0.55 17.86 -11.81
C HIS A 26 0.39 18.04 -13.01
N SER A 27 0.65 19.28 -13.44
CA SER A 27 1.42 19.61 -14.65
C SER A 27 2.90 19.15 -14.66
N ARG A 28 3.47 18.86 -13.49
CA ARG A 28 4.86 18.36 -13.34
C ARG A 28 4.93 16.85 -13.10
N ILE A 29 3.82 16.13 -13.27
CA ILE A 29 3.75 14.68 -13.20
C ILE A 29 3.26 14.15 -14.54
N GLN A 30 3.94 13.15 -15.04
CA GLN A 30 3.46 12.34 -16.16
C GLN A 30 2.87 11.05 -15.59
N VAL A 31 1.57 10.91 -15.71
CA VAL A 31 0.86 9.69 -15.35
C VAL A 31 0.97 8.72 -16.52
N ASP A 32 1.47 7.53 -16.25
CA ASP A 32 1.57 6.45 -17.23
C ASP A 32 0.28 5.60 -17.25
N GLU A 33 -0.28 5.37 -16.06
CA GLU A 33 -1.52 4.61 -15.88
C GLU A 33 -2.23 5.00 -14.59
N THR A 34 -3.57 4.96 -14.62
CA THR A 34 -4.40 4.95 -13.42
C THR A 34 -5.62 4.09 -13.67
N ARG A 35 -6.01 3.30 -12.68
CA ARG A 35 -7.14 2.38 -12.78
C ARG A 35 -7.95 2.35 -11.49
N LEU A 36 -9.28 2.31 -11.65
CA LEU A 36 -10.24 1.92 -10.63
C LEU A 36 -10.89 0.63 -11.14
N GLY A 37 -10.43 -0.51 -10.65
CA GLY A 37 -10.95 -1.81 -11.06
C GLY A 37 -12.36 -2.02 -10.53
N PRO A 38 -13.34 -2.42 -11.36
CA PRO A 38 -14.68 -2.71 -10.88
C PRO A 38 -14.65 -3.89 -9.92
N ILE A 39 -15.42 -3.80 -8.84
CA ILE A 39 -15.61 -4.91 -7.92
C ILE A 39 -16.88 -5.67 -8.27
N GLU A 40 -16.83 -7.00 -8.15
CA GLU A 40 -18.00 -7.87 -8.38
C GLU A 40 -18.84 -7.97 -7.09
N MET A 41 -20.15 -8.04 -7.28
CA MET A 41 -21.09 -8.36 -6.19
C MET A 41 -20.79 -9.75 -5.59
N PRO A 42 -20.84 -9.95 -4.27
CA PRO A 42 -21.31 -9.04 -3.20
C PRO A 42 -20.21 -8.22 -2.51
N PHE A 43 -19.00 -8.16 -3.05
CA PHE A 43 -17.82 -7.57 -2.39
C PHE A 43 -17.85 -6.03 -2.32
N ASP A 44 -18.81 -5.40 -2.99
CA ASP A 44 -19.14 -4.00 -2.85
C ASP A 44 -19.92 -3.69 -1.54
N ASN A 45 -20.39 -4.73 -0.83
CA ASN A 45 -21.16 -4.60 0.39
C ASN A 45 -20.27 -4.75 1.62
N PHE A 46 -20.03 -3.63 2.32
CA PHE A 46 -19.22 -3.56 3.53
C PHE A 46 -19.60 -4.65 4.57
N GLY A 47 -20.89 -4.77 4.90
CA GLY A 47 -21.36 -5.70 5.93
C GLY A 47 -21.12 -7.17 5.58
N GLU A 48 -21.33 -7.55 4.32
CA GLU A 48 -21.12 -8.92 3.87
C GLU A 48 -19.62 -9.25 3.80
N VAL A 49 -18.77 -8.33 3.35
CA VAL A 49 -17.32 -8.53 3.29
C VAL A 49 -16.76 -8.88 4.67
N PHE A 50 -17.02 -8.05 5.68
CA PHE A 50 -16.47 -8.29 7.02
C PHE A 50 -17.12 -9.48 7.73
N LYS A 51 -18.38 -9.78 7.44
CA LYS A 51 -19.05 -11.00 7.92
C LYS A 51 -18.41 -12.26 7.32
N ASP A 52 -18.10 -12.26 6.04
CA ASP A 52 -17.47 -13.38 5.36
C ASP A 52 -16.00 -13.57 5.77
N LEU A 53 -15.24 -12.49 6.01
CA LEU A 53 -13.89 -12.56 6.58
C LEU A 53 -13.89 -13.24 7.94
N VAL A 54 -14.83 -12.91 8.82
CA VAL A 54 -14.99 -13.60 10.12
C VAL A 54 -15.42 -15.06 9.92
N LYS A 55 -16.42 -15.29 9.10
CA LYS A 55 -17.03 -16.62 8.96
C LYS A 55 -16.10 -17.66 8.34
N TRP A 56 -15.36 -17.29 7.30
CA TRP A 56 -14.59 -18.23 6.49
C TRP A 56 -13.12 -18.25 6.82
N TYR A 57 -12.58 -17.13 7.34
CA TYR A 57 -11.13 -16.95 7.57
C TYR A 57 -10.79 -16.71 9.03
N ASP A 58 -11.81 -16.52 9.91
CA ASP A 58 -11.63 -16.20 11.33
C ASP A 58 -10.81 -14.89 11.51
N LEU A 59 -11.10 -13.88 10.69
CA LEU A 59 -10.45 -12.57 10.69
C LEU A 59 -11.44 -11.47 11.11
N PRO A 60 -11.60 -11.22 12.42
CA PRO A 60 -12.48 -10.18 12.94
C PRO A 60 -11.81 -8.80 12.91
N PHE A 61 -11.39 -8.34 11.73
CA PHE A 61 -10.72 -7.05 11.60
C PHE A 61 -11.46 -5.91 12.30
N GLY A 62 -10.69 -5.11 13.05
CA GLY A 62 -11.15 -4.00 13.85
C GLY A 62 -11.61 -2.78 13.04
N GLU A 63 -12.15 -1.81 13.75
CA GLU A 63 -12.66 -0.56 13.15
C GLU A 63 -11.61 0.17 12.30
N PRO A 64 -10.32 0.26 12.69
CA PRO A 64 -9.32 0.95 11.87
C PRO A 64 -9.22 0.45 10.43
N ILE A 65 -9.34 -0.87 10.21
CA ILE A 65 -9.36 -1.44 8.86
C ILE A 65 -10.69 -1.14 8.16
N ARG A 66 -11.80 -1.24 8.90
CA ARG A 66 -13.15 -1.01 8.38
C ARG A 66 -13.34 0.41 7.87
N GLU A 67 -12.79 1.42 8.55
CA GLU A 67 -12.82 2.83 8.15
C GLU A 67 -12.08 3.10 6.82
N LYS A 68 -11.17 2.20 6.42
CA LYS A 68 -10.40 2.30 5.18
C LYS A 68 -11.01 1.47 4.04
N PHE A 69 -12.23 0.99 4.20
CA PHE A 69 -12.93 0.24 3.16
C PHE A 69 -13.17 1.09 1.91
N PHE A 70 -13.05 0.47 0.74
CA PHE A 70 -13.37 1.01 -0.57
C PHE A 70 -13.95 -0.08 -1.48
N ARG A 71 -14.74 0.29 -2.48
CA ARG A 71 -15.51 -0.62 -3.35
C ARG A 71 -14.89 -0.81 -4.74
N TYR A 72 -13.59 -0.80 -4.82
CA TYR A 72 -12.84 -1.16 -6.02
C TYR A 72 -12.14 -2.50 -5.80
N ALA A 73 -12.08 -3.35 -6.83
CA ALA A 73 -11.29 -4.57 -6.78
C ALA A 73 -9.81 -4.24 -6.59
N GLU A 74 -9.40 -3.17 -7.26
CA GLU A 74 -8.05 -2.62 -7.20
C GLU A 74 -8.06 -1.12 -7.52
N VAL A 75 -7.12 -0.38 -6.92
CA VAL A 75 -6.85 1.03 -7.21
C VAL A 75 -5.39 1.18 -7.57
N GLU A 76 -5.10 1.57 -8.80
CA GLU A 76 -3.74 1.58 -9.34
C GLU A 76 -3.35 2.96 -9.84
N ALA A 77 -2.08 3.29 -9.64
CA ALA A 77 -1.43 4.38 -10.35
C ALA A 77 0.04 4.05 -10.63
N SER A 78 0.51 4.51 -11.77
CA SER A 78 1.92 4.54 -12.14
C SER A 78 2.22 5.89 -12.76
N TRP A 79 3.26 6.56 -12.26
CA TRP A 79 3.60 7.92 -12.67
C TRP A 79 5.10 8.20 -12.52
N ARG A 80 5.57 9.26 -13.17
CA ARG A 80 6.94 9.78 -13.06
C ARG A 80 6.95 11.29 -13.02
N SER A 81 8.03 11.86 -12.50
CA SER A 81 8.29 13.28 -12.61
C SER A 81 8.39 13.70 -14.08
N ALA A 82 7.79 14.82 -14.44
CA ALA A 82 7.97 15.44 -15.76
C ALA A 82 9.26 16.28 -15.84
N ASP A 83 9.96 16.48 -14.72
CA ASP A 83 11.26 17.13 -14.70
C ASP A 83 12.34 16.14 -15.18
N PRO A 84 13.05 16.44 -16.30
CA PRO A 84 14.07 15.55 -16.83
C PRO A 84 15.30 15.39 -15.94
N GLN A 85 15.44 16.21 -14.90
CA GLN A 85 16.51 16.10 -13.90
C GLN A 85 16.10 15.24 -12.68
N SER A 86 14.84 14.84 -12.58
CA SER A 86 14.30 14.02 -11.51
C SER A 86 14.08 12.58 -11.99
N GLU A 87 14.59 11.62 -11.23
CA GLU A 87 14.33 10.19 -11.45
C GLU A 87 13.15 9.68 -10.62
N LEU A 88 12.37 10.60 -10.01
CA LEU A 88 11.27 10.26 -9.12
C LEU A 88 10.14 9.57 -9.88
N VAL A 89 9.80 8.37 -9.43
CA VAL A 89 8.71 7.55 -9.94
C VAL A 89 7.84 7.05 -8.79
N GLY A 90 6.58 6.82 -9.08
CA GLY A 90 5.65 6.22 -8.13
C GLY A 90 4.80 5.15 -8.79
N GLU A 91 4.49 4.14 -8.01
CA GLU A 91 3.61 3.04 -8.41
C GLU A 91 2.97 2.43 -7.17
N PHE A 92 1.71 2.11 -7.28
CA PHE A 92 0.98 1.29 -6.31
C PHE A 92 -0.17 0.55 -7.00
N SER A 93 -0.55 -0.58 -6.45
CA SER A 93 -1.75 -1.35 -6.82
C SER A 93 -2.40 -1.85 -5.55
N LEU A 94 -3.32 -1.05 -4.99
CA LEU A 94 -4.07 -1.39 -3.79
C LEU A 94 -5.18 -2.38 -4.13
N SER A 95 -5.14 -3.55 -3.52
CA SER A 95 -6.18 -4.57 -3.62
C SER A 95 -7.25 -4.37 -2.55
N HIS A 96 -8.49 -4.67 -2.91
CA HIS A 96 -9.61 -4.76 -1.97
C HIS A 96 -9.28 -5.73 -0.82
N VAL A 97 -9.63 -5.37 0.42
CA VAL A 97 -9.27 -6.14 1.62
C VAL A 97 -9.68 -7.62 1.54
N PHE A 98 -10.85 -7.92 0.99
CA PHE A 98 -11.30 -9.29 0.81
C PHE A 98 -10.43 -10.05 -0.20
N ARG A 99 -10.12 -9.45 -1.34
CA ARG A 99 -9.23 -10.03 -2.35
C ARG A 99 -7.83 -10.27 -1.80
N SER A 100 -7.30 -9.32 -1.04
CA SER A 100 -5.99 -9.48 -0.37
C SER A 100 -5.96 -10.75 0.48
N VAL A 101 -7.01 -10.99 1.28
CA VAL A 101 -7.09 -12.18 2.14
C VAL A 101 -7.26 -13.48 1.36
N VAL A 102 -8.05 -13.46 0.27
CA VAL A 102 -8.50 -14.69 -0.42
C VAL A 102 -7.57 -15.10 -1.55
N GLU A 103 -7.03 -14.13 -2.28
CA GLU A 103 -6.38 -14.36 -3.58
C GLU A 103 -4.89 -14.04 -3.58
N ASN A 104 -4.41 -13.15 -2.69
CA ASN A 104 -3.08 -12.56 -2.83
C ASN A 104 -2.13 -13.02 -1.72
N HIS A 105 -1.60 -14.22 -1.83
CA HIS A 105 -0.68 -14.76 -0.83
C HIS A 105 0.78 -14.61 -1.28
N VAL A 106 1.66 -14.19 -0.37
CA VAL A 106 3.11 -14.15 -0.65
C VAL A 106 3.64 -15.54 -0.99
N SER A 107 3.17 -16.56 -0.25
CA SER A 107 3.57 -17.95 -0.45
C SER A 107 3.20 -18.55 -1.82
N ASP A 108 2.28 -17.95 -2.56
CA ASP A 108 1.93 -18.41 -3.90
C ASP A 108 3.03 -18.12 -4.94
N THR A 109 3.92 -17.18 -4.62
CA THR A 109 5.00 -16.73 -5.53
C THR A 109 6.38 -16.98 -4.95
N TRP A 110 6.54 -16.93 -3.63
CA TRP A 110 7.83 -16.97 -2.94
C TRP A 110 7.89 -18.07 -1.90
N GLU A 111 8.88 -18.96 -2.03
CA GLU A 111 9.20 -19.97 -1.01
C GLU A 111 10.15 -19.37 0.02
N GLY A 112 9.84 -19.53 1.30
CA GLY A 112 10.75 -19.16 2.39
C GLY A 112 11.98 -20.05 2.41
N LYS A 113 13.12 -19.51 2.81
CA LYS A 113 14.42 -20.21 2.89
C LYS A 113 14.43 -21.31 3.97
N ASP A 114 13.68 -21.09 5.04
CA ASP A 114 13.55 -21.98 6.18
C ASP A 114 12.08 -22.11 6.63
N ASP A 115 11.85 -22.85 7.71
CA ASP A 115 10.50 -23.10 8.21
C ASP A 115 9.83 -21.84 8.76
N GLU A 116 10.59 -20.94 9.39
CA GLU A 116 10.07 -19.67 9.94
C GLU A 116 9.63 -18.73 8.82
N GLU A 117 10.45 -18.55 7.76
CA GLU A 117 10.08 -17.75 6.62
C GLU A 117 8.87 -18.34 5.88
N ARG A 118 8.78 -19.66 5.74
CA ARG A 118 7.64 -20.34 5.10
C ARG A 118 6.34 -20.13 5.88
N GLU A 119 6.39 -20.22 7.21
CA GLU A 119 5.24 -19.95 8.07
C GLU A 119 4.80 -18.50 7.93
N LEU A 120 5.73 -17.54 8.03
CA LEU A 120 5.45 -16.12 7.86
C LEU A 120 4.83 -15.82 6.49
N TYR A 121 5.43 -16.33 5.39
CA TYR A 121 4.91 -16.06 4.04
C TYR A 121 3.54 -16.69 3.82
N GLY A 122 3.24 -17.81 4.50
CA GLY A 122 1.90 -18.40 4.53
C GLY A 122 0.85 -17.52 5.21
N GLU A 123 1.25 -16.61 6.10
CA GLU A 123 0.37 -15.69 6.83
C GLU A 123 0.24 -14.32 6.15
N LEU A 124 1.14 -13.97 5.22
CA LEU A 124 1.15 -12.68 4.56
C LEU A 124 0.15 -12.61 3.40
N ARG A 125 -0.67 -11.56 3.38
CA ARG A 125 -1.72 -11.27 2.39
C ARG A 125 -1.41 -9.93 1.73
N ILE A 126 -1.04 -9.94 0.46
CA ILE A 126 -0.63 -8.76 -0.29
C ILE A 126 -1.83 -7.85 -0.50
N PHE A 127 -1.69 -6.58 -0.12
CA PHE A 127 -2.71 -5.56 -0.35
C PHE A 127 -2.20 -4.38 -1.19
N ASP A 128 -0.89 -4.21 -1.35
CA ASP A 128 -0.28 -3.23 -2.24
C ASP A 128 0.91 -3.84 -2.98
N ASP A 129 1.01 -3.61 -4.27
CA ASP A 129 2.04 -4.18 -5.15
C ASP A 129 2.50 -3.15 -6.19
N THR A 130 3.59 -3.47 -6.89
CA THR A 130 4.16 -2.70 -8.00
C THR A 130 4.26 -3.56 -9.27
N PRO A 131 3.10 -3.97 -9.86
CA PRO A 131 3.07 -4.95 -10.94
C PRO A 131 3.71 -4.47 -12.24
N ARG A 132 3.68 -3.16 -12.50
CA ARG A 132 4.17 -2.57 -13.75
C ARG A 132 5.69 -2.52 -13.79
N THR A 133 6.33 -2.07 -12.72
CA THR A 133 7.81 -2.09 -12.62
C THR A 133 8.35 -3.49 -12.39
N GLY A 134 7.50 -4.40 -11.87
CA GLY A 134 7.91 -5.77 -11.54
C GLY A 134 9.07 -5.79 -10.53
N SER A 135 9.10 -4.80 -9.63
CA SER A 135 10.22 -4.64 -8.69
C SER A 135 10.30 -5.76 -7.64
N GLY A 136 9.25 -6.57 -7.51
CA GLY A 136 9.11 -7.60 -6.48
C GLY A 136 8.99 -7.00 -5.08
N ARG A 137 8.43 -5.79 -4.99
CA ARG A 137 8.14 -5.07 -3.74
C ARG A 137 6.65 -5.01 -3.53
N MET A 138 6.22 -5.43 -2.36
CA MET A 138 4.81 -5.47 -2.01
C MET A 138 4.61 -5.25 -0.52
N ALA A 139 3.44 -4.74 -0.14
CA ALA A 139 3.04 -4.69 1.26
C ALA A 139 1.95 -5.71 1.53
N ALA A 140 2.01 -6.32 2.71
CA ALA A 140 1.11 -7.39 3.11
C ALA A 140 0.62 -7.21 4.55
N LEU A 141 -0.60 -7.67 4.79
CA LEU A 141 -1.15 -7.89 6.12
C LEU A 141 -0.71 -9.26 6.62
N ARG A 142 -0.25 -9.37 7.86
CA ARG A 142 -0.08 -10.66 8.52
C ARG A 142 -1.41 -11.12 9.10
N ALA A 143 -2.13 -11.96 8.36
CA ALA A 143 -3.47 -12.39 8.65
C ALA A 143 -3.49 -13.77 9.31
N THR A 144 -3.36 -13.82 10.64
CA THR A 144 -3.54 -15.03 11.44
C THR A 144 -4.94 -15.09 12.04
N ARG A 145 -5.43 -16.28 12.35
CA ARG A 145 -6.78 -16.48 12.91
C ARG A 145 -6.98 -15.67 14.19
N GLY A 146 -8.13 -15.01 14.29
CA GLY A 146 -8.51 -14.18 15.43
C GLY A 146 -7.85 -12.78 15.43
N THR A 147 -7.07 -12.44 14.41
CA THR A 147 -6.41 -11.13 14.31
C THR A 147 -7.42 -10.02 14.07
N THR A 148 -7.41 -9.01 14.94
CA THR A 148 -8.19 -7.77 14.80
C THR A 148 -7.38 -6.65 14.19
N ASP A 149 -6.09 -6.59 14.53
CA ASP A 149 -5.13 -5.57 14.11
C ASP A 149 -3.90 -6.27 13.53
N PRO A 150 -3.86 -6.55 12.23
CA PRO A 150 -2.74 -7.25 11.61
C PRO A 150 -1.50 -6.37 11.54
N GLU A 151 -0.34 -6.97 11.78
CA GLU A 151 0.95 -6.38 11.48
C GLU A 151 1.05 -6.10 9.98
N ILE A 152 1.75 -5.03 9.62
CA ILE A 152 2.08 -4.69 8.24
C ILE A 152 3.51 -5.11 7.95
N TRP A 153 3.68 -5.83 6.86
CA TRP A 153 4.98 -6.30 6.39
C TRP A 153 5.25 -5.78 4.99
N PHE A 154 6.49 -5.36 4.77
CA PHE A 154 6.98 -5.00 3.45
C PHE A 154 7.88 -6.13 2.94
N PHE A 155 7.52 -6.72 1.82
CA PHE A 155 8.29 -7.75 1.16
C PHE A 155 9.10 -7.14 0.02
N ASP A 156 10.41 -7.38 0.02
CA ASP A 156 11.29 -7.11 -1.12
C ASP A 156 11.98 -8.43 -1.50
N MET A 157 11.88 -8.84 -2.75
CA MET A 157 12.45 -10.12 -3.23
C MET A 157 13.95 -10.30 -2.95
N ARG A 158 14.67 -9.21 -2.66
CA ARG A 158 16.11 -9.25 -2.35
C ARG A 158 16.40 -9.34 -0.85
N GLN A 159 15.47 -8.87 -0.03
CA GLN A 159 15.65 -8.72 1.42
C GLN A 159 14.76 -9.69 2.22
N GLY A 160 13.70 -10.22 1.61
CA GLY A 160 12.66 -10.96 2.30
C GLY A 160 11.60 -10.03 2.89
N ALA A 161 10.90 -10.51 3.91
CA ALA A 161 9.86 -9.77 4.61
C ALA A 161 10.46 -8.93 5.74
N LEU A 162 10.08 -7.67 5.81
CA LEU A 162 10.48 -6.69 6.82
C LEU A 162 9.22 -6.18 7.51
N GLU A 163 9.15 -6.28 8.83
CA GLU A 163 8.05 -5.69 9.60
C GLU A 163 8.08 -4.16 9.49
N MET A 164 6.91 -3.56 9.34
CA MET A 164 6.76 -2.11 9.26
C MET A 164 6.29 -1.52 10.58
N ASP A 165 6.88 -0.40 10.97
CA ASP A 165 6.43 0.44 12.08
C ASP A 165 5.22 1.31 11.66
N LEU A 166 4.18 0.66 11.13
CA LEU A 166 2.91 1.24 10.70
C LEU A 166 1.79 0.23 10.87
N ASP A 167 0.60 0.70 11.28
CA ASP A 167 -0.64 -0.04 11.12
C ASP A 167 -1.24 0.14 9.69
N TYR A 168 -2.29 -0.58 9.38
CA TYR A 168 -2.95 -0.52 8.07
C TYR A 168 -3.47 0.89 7.72
N PRO A 169 -4.18 1.61 8.62
CA PRO A 169 -4.57 2.99 8.37
C PRO A 169 -3.41 3.94 8.08
N ALA A 170 -2.34 3.86 8.88
CA ALA A 170 -1.16 4.71 8.71
C ALA A 170 -0.41 4.40 7.41
N TYR A 171 -0.33 3.11 7.02
CA TYR A 171 0.20 2.72 5.71
C TYR A 171 -0.55 3.41 4.58
N LEU A 172 -1.87 3.29 4.58
CA LEU A 172 -2.71 3.85 3.53
C LEU A 172 -2.66 5.38 3.50
N ASP A 173 -2.60 6.04 4.66
CA ASP A 173 -2.46 7.50 4.72
C ASP A 173 -1.07 7.96 4.24
N THR A 174 -0.02 7.18 4.53
CA THR A 174 1.34 7.45 4.05
C THR A 174 1.47 7.22 2.54
N LEU A 175 0.80 6.22 1.98
CA LEU A 175 0.72 6.01 0.55
C LEU A 175 0.08 7.21 -0.16
N LEU A 176 -1.04 7.75 0.37
CA LEU A 176 -1.65 8.97 -0.15
C LEU A 176 -0.69 10.17 -0.07
N LEU A 177 0.07 10.29 1.01
CA LEU A 177 1.04 11.37 1.21
C LEU A 177 2.21 11.27 0.23
N THR A 178 2.81 10.10 0.10
CA THR A 178 3.97 9.84 -0.77
C THR A 178 3.60 9.65 -2.24
N LYS A 179 2.29 9.59 -2.57
CA LYS A 179 1.78 9.30 -3.91
C LYS A 179 2.25 7.95 -4.45
N GLY A 180 2.57 7.00 -3.56
CA GLY A 180 3.14 5.71 -3.92
C GLY A 180 4.56 5.81 -4.51
N THR A 181 5.34 6.84 -4.16
CA THR A 181 6.75 6.94 -4.60
C THR A 181 7.51 5.67 -4.27
N ILE A 182 8.18 5.08 -5.25
CA ILE A 182 8.86 3.79 -5.11
C ILE A 182 9.84 3.80 -3.93
N GLY A 183 9.66 2.84 -3.02
CA GLY A 183 10.56 2.60 -1.90
C GLY A 183 10.27 3.42 -0.63
N TRP A 184 9.21 4.22 -0.59
CA TRP A 184 8.84 4.97 0.62
C TRP A 184 8.67 4.08 1.86
N GLN A 185 8.28 2.83 1.68
CA GLN A 185 8.08 1.83 2.72
C GLN A 185 9.34 1.59 3.57
N TYR A 186 10.51 1.72 2.97
CA TYR A 186 11.78 1.54 3.70
C TYR A 186 12.02 2.58 4.81
N LEU A 187 11.32 3.69 4.81
CA LEU A 187 11.36 4.64 5.92
C LEU A 187 10.73 4.06 7.21
N PHE A 188 9.94 3.01 7.07
CA PHE A 188 9.18 2.39 8.15
C PHE A 188 9.60 0.93 8.45
N CYS A 189 10.67 0.45 7.84
CA CYS A 189 11.24 -0.86 8.08
C CYS A 189 12.63 -0.74 8.71
N ASP A 190 13.04 -1.78 9.44
CA ASP A 190 14.45 -1.91 9.86
C ASP A 190 15.28 -2.50 8.71
N ALA A 191 15.54 -1.67 7.70
CA ALA A 191 16.35 -2.04 6.54
C ALA A 191 17.77 -1.49 6.70
N GLY A 192 18.78 -2.33 6.47
CA GLY A 192 20.19 -1.96 6.62
C GLY A 192 20.68 -0.96 5.57
N PHE A 193 20.37 0.32 5.73
CA PHE A 193 20.78 1.41 4.81
C PHE A 193 22.30 1.58 4.67
N GLY A 194 23.09 0.94 5.53
CA GLY A 194 24.56 0.97 5.48
C GLY A 194 25.20 0.13 4.36
N ASP A 195 24.44 -0.73 3.72
CA ASP A 195 24.95 -1.60 2.66
C ASP A 195 25.08 -0.87 1.33
N VAL A 196 26.17 -1.14 0.59
CA VAL A 196 26.45 -0.53 -0.72
C VAL A 196 25.29 -0.75 -1.72
N GLY A 197 24.55 -1.85 -1.59
CA GLY A 197 23.37 -2.16 -2.41
C GLY A 197 22.18 -1.21 -2.20
N PHE A 198 22.15 -0.48 -1.07
CA PHE A 198 21.09 0.47 -0.76
C PHE A 198 21.35 1.90 -1.25
N THR A 199 22.54 2.20 -1.75
CA THR A 199 22.89 3.56 -2.20
C THR A 199 21.90 4.16 -3.21
N PRO A 200 21.42 3.43 -4.25
CA PRO A 200 20.44 3.98 -5.18
C PRO A 200 19.08 4.25 -4.52
N LEU A 201 18.66 3.38 -3.59
CA LEU A 201 17.42 3.54 -2.84
C LEU A 201 17.51 4.76 -1.90
N ALA A 202 18.58 4.89 -1.15
CA ALA A 202 18.82 6.03 -0.26
C ALA A 202 18.75 7.36 -1.04
N LYS A 203 19.37 7.42 -2.22
CA LYS A 203 19.28 8.58 -3.13
C LYS A 203 17.84 8.84 -3.56
N GLY A 204 17.08 7.82 -3.95
CA GLY A 204 15.67 7.96 -4.32
C GLY A 204 14.80 8.48 -3.17
N LEU A 205 15.04 8.01 -1.95
CA LEU A 205 14.33 8.49 -0.75
C LEU A 205 14.70 9.94 -0.40
N GLN A 206 15.97 10.35 -0.56
CA GLN A 206 16.37 11.74 -0.41
C GLN A 206 15.64 12.62 -1.44
N GLU A 207 15.64 12.22 -2.70
CA GLU A 207 14.93 12.92 -3.76
C GLU A 207 13.42 13.00 -3.46
N MET A 208 12.80 11.93 -3.00
CA MET A 208 11.38 11.91 -2.62
C MET A 208 11.08 12.98 -1.56
N VAL A 209 11.85 13.01 -0.46
CA VAL A 209 11.64 13.96 0.66
C VAL A 209 11.89 15.41 0.23
N GLU A 210 12.70 15.66 -0.79
CA GLU A 210 12.93 16.99 -1.33
C GLU A 210 11.91 17.41 -2.39
N VAL A 211 11.49 16.50 -3.26
CA VAL A 211 10.69 16.82 -4.46
C VAL A 211 9.20 16.76 -4.18
N ILE A 212 8.71 15.73 -3.48
CA ILE A 212 7.27 15.57 -3.20
C ILE A 212 6.68 16.80 -2.47
N PRO A 213 7.33 17.39 -1.44
CA PRO A 213 6.85 18.61 -0.81
C PRO A 213 6.76 19.83 -1.75
N ARG A 214 7.59 19.88 -2.78
CA ARG A 214 7.54 20.95 -3.80
C ARG A 214 6.43 20.70 -4.84
N LEU A 215 6.09 19.44 -5.08
CA LEU A 215 5.00 19.08 -5.96
C LEU A 215 3.65 19.25 -5.26
N PHE A 216 3.54 18.87 -4.01
CA PHE A 216 2.30 18.86 -3.23
C PHE A 216 2.47 19.63 -1.89
N PRO A 217 2.68 20.95 -1.92
CA PRO A 217 3.04 21.74 -0.73
C PRO A 217 1.91 21.87 0.30
N GLN A 218 0.72 21.39 0.02
CA GLN A 218 -0.44 21.42 0.91
C GLN A 218 -0.39 20.36 2.02
N TYR A 219 0.56 19.42 1.97
CA TYR A 219 0.70 18.34 2.96
C TYR A 219 1.88 18.55 3.88
N ASP A 220 1.85 17.92 5.06
CA ASP A 220 2.97 17.89 6.01
C ASP A 220 3.84 16.64 5.79
N TYR A 221 5.13 16.86 5.55
CA TYR A 221 6.13 15.81 5.29
C TYR A 221 7.19 15.72 6.39
N ALA A 222 6.99 16.38 7.52
CA ALA A 222 7.99 16.48 8.58
C ALA A 222 8.39 15.11 9.14
N GLU A 223 7.43 14.20 9.27
CA GLU A 223 7.69 12.83 9.73
C GLU A 223 8.59 12.06 8.75
N LEU A 224 8.31 12.09 7.44
CA LEU A 224 9.11 11.40 6.43
C LEU A 224 10.56 11.92 6.44
N ALA A 225 10.73 13.25 6.56
CA ALA A 225 12.04 13.86 6.65
C ALA A 225 12.79 13.50 7.95
N SER A 226 12.07 13.31 9.07
CA SER A 226 12.66 12.83 10.33
C SER A 226 13.12 11.38 10.21
N ARG A 227 12.25 10.51 9.73
CA ARG A 227 12.55 9.09 9.55
C ARG A 227 13.74 8.87 8.61
N LEU A 228 13.82 9.63 7.52
CA LEU A 228 14.98 9.54 6.63
C LEU A 228 16.29 9.90 7.34
N ARG A 229 16.30 10.96 8.15
CA ARG A 229 17.49 11.39 8.91
C ARG A 229 17.93 10.40 9.99
N GLU A 230 16.98 9.69 10.58
CA GLU A 230 17.25 8.68 11.61
C GLU A 230 17.85 7.40 11.02
N ARG A 231 17.60 7.13 9.73
CA ARG A 231 18.05 5.91 9.04
C ARG A 231 19.32 6.10 8.22
N MET A 232 19.73 7.33 7.95
CA MET A 232 20.94 7.68 7.19
C MET A 232 22.08 8.16 8.09
#